data_87b3c4abda753e4f893979f7a72802e1
#
_entry.id   87b3c4abda753e4f893979f7a72802e1
#
_cell.length_a   1.000
_cell.length_b   1.000
_cell.length_c   1.000
_cell.angle_alpha   90.00
_cell.angle_beta   90.00
_cell.angle_gamma   90.00
#
_symmetry.space_group_name_H-M   'P 1'
#
loop_
_entity.id
_entity.type
_entity.pdbx_description
1 polymer ?
#
loop_
_entity_poly.entity_id
_entity_poly.type
_entity_poly.pdbx_seq_one_letter_code
_entity_poly.pdbx_strand_id
1 'polypeptide(L)'
;MRKIEVCCSSLKEVLEAERAGAFRVELCGAITLGGITPSYGVIRSVVEAVKTIKVNVLIRIREGGFCYTDEEVEAMCRDIEFCREVGVDGVVIGALTAEGEIDKVACSKMMAAAQGMSVTFHRAFDVCRNGEKALEDIISLGCNRLLTSGMEQNAEQGASYIAKLMEQAAGRIVIMPGAGIRPSNIAMIEKITAATEFHSTAAANIPDQAFASNKLSFAADGEGKGLLRRSQSEIVSELVNNTL
;
A
#
# COMPACT_ATOMS: atom_id res chain seq x y z
N MET A 1 14.90 6.33 13.26
CA MET A 1 15.19 5.46 12.08
C MET A 1 13.91 5.33 11.29
N ARG A 2 13.94 5.62 10.00
CA ARG A 2 12.79 5.49 9.09
C ARG A 2 12.39 4.04 8.94
N LYS A 3 11.09 3.79 8.84
CA LYS A 3 10.54 2.48 8.47
C LYS A 3 10.04 2.55 7.04
N ILE A 4 10.62 1.76 6.16
CA ILE A 4 10.24 1.71 4.76
C ILE A 4 9.33 0.51 4.53
N GLU A 5 8.14 0.77 3.97
CA GLU A 5 7.24 -0.23 3.40
C GLU A 5 7.40 -0.24 1.89
N VAL A 6 7.63 -1.42 1.32
CA VAL A 6 7.84 -1.60 -0.12
C VAL A 6 6.65 -2.34 -0.72
N CYS A 7 6.03 -1.77 -1.77
CA CYS A 7 5.01 -2.47 -2.54
C CYS A 7 5.67 -3.52 -3.44
N CYS A 8 5.29 -4.79 -3.26
CA CYS A 8 5.84 -5.95 -3.96
C CYS A 8 4.74 -6.79 -4.60
N SER A 9 5.01 -7.43 -5.73
CA SER A 9 4.05 -8.29 -6.43
C SER A 9 4.49 -9.74 -6.58
N SER A 10 5.65 -10.10 -6.05
CA SER A 10 6.19 -11.45 -6.16
C SER A 10 7.06 -11.81 -4.96
N LEU A 11 7.20 -13.12 -4.72
CA LEU A 11 8.12 -13.64 -3.69
C LEU A 11 9.56 -13.12 -3.89
N LYS A 12 10.03 -13.05 -5.14
CA LYS A 12 11.36 -12.55 -5.44
C LYS A 12 11.56 -11.12 -4.93
N GLU A 13 10.62 -10.22 -5.25
CA GLU A 13 10.67 -8.82 -4.79
C GLU A 13 10.65 -8.70 -3.27
N VAL A 14 9.83 -9.52 -2.60
CA VAL A 14 9.75 -9.54 -1.13
C VAL A 14 11.08 -9.94 -0.50
N LEU A 15 11.71 -11.02 -1.00
CA LEU A 15 13.01 -11.49 -0.50
C LEU A 15 14.15 -10.49 -0.79
N GLU A 16 14.07 -9.76 -1.90
CA GLU A 16 15.00 -8.67 -2.22
C GLU A 16 14.79 -7.47 -1.29
N ALA A 17 13.54 -7.09 -1.01
CA ALA A 17 13.22 -6.03 -0.05
C ALA A 17 13.67 -6.39 1.39
N GLU A 18 13.48 -7.64 1.82
CA GLU A 18 13.96 -8.13 3.11
C GLU A 18 15.49 -8.01 3.22
N ARG A 19 16.23 -8.49 2.20
CA ARG A 19 17.69 -8.39 2.17
C ARG A 19 18.19 -6.94 2.14
N ALA A 20 17.44 -6.04 1.52
CA ALA A 20 17.74 -4.63 1.47
C ALA A 20 17.38 -3.87 2.77
N GLY A 21 16.80 -4.54 3.77
CA GLY A 21 16.51 -3.99 5.09
C GLY A 21 15.17 -3.24 5.17
N ALA A 22 14.23 -3.44 4.24
CA ALA A 22 12.89 -2.90 4.37
C ALA A 22 12.22 -3.40 5.66
N PHE A 23 11.46 -2.53 6.31
CA PHE A 23 10.75 -2.86 7.55
C PHE A 23 9.51 -3.73 7.29
N ARG A 24 8.81 -3.45 6.17
CA ARG A 24 7.56 -4.10 5.82
C ARG A 24 7.40 -4.14 4.30
N VAL A 25 6.63 -5.10 3.81
CA VAL A 25 6.11 -5.08 2.44
C VAL A 25 4.59 -4.97 2.44
N GLU A 26 4.06 -4.26 1.43
CA GLU A 26 2.68 -4.40 0.99
C GLU A 26 2.67 -5.35 -0.20
N LEU A 27 2.14 -6.56 0.00
CA LEU A 27 2.02 -7.55 -1.04
C LEU A 27 0.74 -7.31 -1.85
N CYS A 28 0.87 -7.10 -3.16
CA CYS A 28 -0.25 -6.81 -4.06
C CYS A 28 -0.07 -7.50 -5.41
N GLY A 29 -1.16 -7.70 -6.14
CA GLY A 29 -1.16 -8.04 -7.55
C GLY A 29 -1.34 -6.80 -8.43
N ALA A 30 -1.11 -6.91 -9.73
CA ALA A 30 -1.48 -5.92 -10.75
C ALA A 30 -1.14 -4.45 -10.38
N ILE A 31 0.13 -4.18 -10.03
CA ILE A 31 0.61 -2.84 -9.58
C ILE A 31 0.25 -1.74 -10.58
N THR A 32 0.26 -2.02 -11.87
CA THR A 32 -0.09 -1.05 -12.93
C THR A 32 -1.55 -0.60 -12.90
N LEU A 33 -2.43 -1.39 -12.25
CA LEU A 33 -3.84 -1.06 -12.02
C LEU A 33 -4.08 -0.42 -10.63
N GLY A 34 -3.01 -0.01 -9.95
CA GLY A 34 -3.06 0.52 -8.58
C GLY A 34 -3.08 -0.56 -7.50
N GLY A 35 -2.83 -1.82 -7.85
CA GLY A 35 -2.81 -2.96 -6.95
C GLY A 35 -4.20 -3.58 -6.73
N ILE A 36 -4.23 -4.91 -6.66
CA ILE A 36 -5.38 -5.72 -6.24
C ILE A 36 -4.90 -6.80 -5.26
N THR A 37 -5.81 -7.52 -4.62
CA THR A 37 -5.49 -8.66 -3.76
C THR A 37 -4.63 -9.67 -4.55
N PRO A 38 -3.45 -10.07 -4.03
CA PRO A 38 -2.62 -11.09 -4.67
C PRO A 38 -3.26 -12.47 -4.55
N SER A 39 -2.84 -13.41 -5.40
CA SER A 39 -3.36 -14.77 -5.33
C SER A 39 -2.97 -15.48 -4.03
N TYR A 40 -3.80 -16.43 -3.60
CA TYR A 40 -3.54 -17.35 -2.48
C TYR A 40 -2.12 -17.93 -2.52
N GLY A 41 -1.70 -18.46 -3.68
CA GLY A 41 -0.37 -19.06 -3.83
C GLY A 41 0.78 -18.11 -3.57
N VAL A 42 0.65 -16.85 -4.02
CA VAL A 42 1.66 -15.82 -3.76
C VAL A 42 1.72 -15.47 -2.28
N ILE A 43 0.57 -15.26 -1.62
CA ILE A 43 0.50 -14.92 -0.18
C ILE A 43 1.17 -16.02 0.64
N ARG A 44 0.76 -17.29 0.44
CA ARG A 44 1.31 -18.42 1.17
C ARG A 44 2.82 -18.58 0.94
N SER A 45 3.27 -18.51 -0.31
CA SER A 45 4.70 -18.63 -0.63
C SER A 45 5.55 -17.57 0.03
N VAL A 46 5.02 -16.34 0.14
CA VAL A 46 5.72 -15.24 0.81
C VAL A 46 5.80 -15.49 2.31
N VAL A 47 4.69 -15.79 2.96
CA VAL A 47 4.65 -16.03 4.42
C VAL A 47 5.57 -17.19 4.83
N GLU A 48 5.62 -18.26 4.04
CA GLU A 48 6.50 -19.42 4.32
C GLU A 48 7.99 -19.12 4.12
N ALA A 49 8.34 -18.12 3.30
CA ALA A 49 9.73 -17.86 2.91
C ALA A 49 10.41 -16.73 3.67
N VAL A 50 9.65 -15.72 4.14
CA VAL A 50 10.22 -14.56 4.86
C VAL A 50 10.67 -14.94 6.26
N LYS A 51 11.67 -14.19 6.79
CA LYS A 51 12.24 -14.46 8.12
C LYS A 51 12.03 -13.31 9.10
N THR A 52 12.16 -12.09 8.65
CA THR A 52 12.22 -10.90 9.52
C THR A 52 11.31 -9.77 9.06
N ILE A 53 11.06 -9.68 7.74
CA ILE A 53 10.24 -8.60 7.19
C ILE A 53 8.76 -8.83 7.51
N LYS A 54 8.06 -7.77 7.84
CA LYS A 54 6.61 -7.81 8.05
C LYS A 54 5.87 -7.83 6.72
N VAL A 55 4.79 -8.61 6.65
CA VAL A 55 3.98 -8.76 5.44
C VAL A 55 2.58 -8.22 5.68
N ASN A 56 2.24 -7.13 5.01
CA ASN A 56 0.87 -6.67 4.88
C ASN A 56 0.33 -7.05 3.49
N VAL A 57 -0.92 -7.44 3.39
CA VAL A 57 -1.56 -7.86 2.13
C VAL A 57 -2.61 -6.83 1.74
N LEU A 58 -2.52 -6.33 0.51
CA LEU A 58 -3.56 -5.46 -0.05
C LEU A 58 -4.85 -6.27 -0.28
N ILE A 59 -5.95 -5.79 0.27
CA ILE A 59 -7.29 -6.33 0.07
C ILE A 59 -8.08 -5.36 -0.81
N ARG A 60 -8.12 -5.66 -2.08
CA ARG A 60 -8.84 -4.88 -3.10
C ARG A 60 -9.26 -5.81 -4.21
N ILE A 61 -10.57 -6.06 -4.30
CA ILE A 61 -11.14 -7.10 -5.17
C ILE A 61 -10.99 -6.80 -6.67
N ARG A 62 -10.92 -5.52 -7.06
CA ARG A 62 -10.85 -5.05 -8.46
C ARG A 62 -10.19 -3.69 -8.59
N GLU A 63 -9.86 -3.31 -9.81
CA GLU A 63 -9.49 -1.95 -10.20
C GLU A 63 -10.67 -0.98 -10.12
N GLY A 64 -10.42 0.29 -10.41
CA GLY A 64 -11.41 1.38 -10.38
C GLY A 64 -11.57 1.99 -9.00
N GLY A 65 -12.76 2.47 -8.70
CA GLY A 65 -13.09 3.16 -7.44
C GLY A 65 -13.21 2.24 -6.24
N PHE A 66 -13.52 2.83 -5.09
CA PHE A 66 -13.53 2.16 -3.79
C PHE A 66 -14.94 2.03 -3.18
N CYS A 67 -15.99 2.25 -3.98
CA CYS A 67 -17.37 1.98 -3.61
C CYS A 67 -17.70 0.55 -4.03
N TYR A 68 -17.93 -0.33 -3.07
CA TYR A 68 -18.10 -1.76 -3.27
C TYR A 68 -19.54 -2.20 -3.03
N THR A 69 -19.96 -3.30 -3.68
CA THR A 69 -21.22 -3.99 -3.35
C THR A 69 -21.05 -4.83 -2.08
N ASP A 70 -22.17 -5.27 -1.50
CA ASP A 70 -22.12 -6.16 -0.32
C ASP A 70 -21.40 -7.48 -0.64
N GLU A 71 -21.57 -8.04 -1.84
CA GLU A 71 -20.90 -9.27 -2.29
C GLU A 71 -19.38 -9.06 -2.46
N GLU A 72 -18.95 -7.89 -2.97
CA GLU A 72 -17.54 -7.54 -3.05
C GLU A 72 -16.91 -7.41 -1.66
N VAL A 73 -17.60 -6.76 -0.72
CA VAL A 73 -17.17 -6.65 0.68
C VAL A 73 -17.08 -8.03 1.34
N GLU A 74 -18.05 -8.92 1.11
CA GLU A 74 -18.02 -10.27 1.65
C GLU A 74 -16.82 -11.07 1.11
N ALA A 75 -16.53 -10.98 -0.20
CA ALA A 75 -15.35 -11.61 -0.78
C ALA A 75 -14.05 -11.05 -0.18
N MET A 76 -13.96 -9.73 0.00
CA MET A 76 -12.81 -9.09 0.66
C MET A 76 -12.65 -9.56 2.12
N CYS A 77 -13.73 -9.75 2.86
CA CYS A 77 -13.66 -10.31 4.21
C CYS A 77 -13.10 -11.74 4.22
N ARG A 78 -13.47 -12.57 3.25
CA ARG A 78 -12.92 -13.94 3.10
C ARG A 78 -11.41 -13.91 2.77
N ASP A 79 -10.97 -12.97 1.92
CA ASP A 79 -9.53 -12.76 1.66
C ASP A 79 -8.78 -12.37 2.95
N ILE A 80 -9.38 -11.53 3.80
CA ILE A 80 -8.82 -11.13 5.09
C ILE A 80 -8.74 -12.32 6.06
N GLU A 81 -9.80 -13.13 6.15
CA GLU A 81 -9.83 -14.35 6.97
C GLU A 81 -8.73 -15.31 6.56
N PHE A 82 -8.56 -15.52 5.25
CA PHE A 82 -7.46 -16.31 4.72
C PHE A 82 -6.09 -15.73 5.10
N CYS A 83 -5.89 -14.41 4.98
CA CYS A 83 -4.65 -13.75 5.40
C CYS A 83 -4.34 -14.00 6.88
N ARG A 84 -5.36 -13.95 7.74
CA ARG A 84 -5.24 -14.28 9.16
C ARG A 84 -4.86 -15.74 9.39
N GLU A 85 -5.49 -16.67 8.70
CA GLU A 85 -5.22 -18.11 8.81
C GLU A 85 -3.77 -18.46 8.42
N VAL A 86 -3.23 -17.83 7.40
CA VAL A 86 -1.85 -18.09 6.97
C VAL A 86 -0.80 -17.29 7.75
N GLY A 87 -1.22 -16.37 8.62
CA GLY A 87 -0.35 -15.67 9.56
C GLY A 87 0.38 -14.47 8.99
N VAL A 88 -0.25 -13.67 8.10
CA VAL A 88 0.33 -12.37 7.70
C VAL A 88 0.28 -11.38 8.86
N ASP A 89 1.20 -10.40 8.89
CA ASP A 89 1.27 -9.39 9.96
C ASP A 89 0.13 -8.37 9.89
N GLY A 90 -0.43 -8.12 8.69
CA GLY A 90 -1.49 -7.14 8.53
C GLY A 90 -2.15 -7.16 7.16
N VAL A 91 -3.19 -6.34 7.04
CA VAL A 91 -3.93 -6.13 5.80
C VAL A 91 -4.07 -4.64 5.50
N VAL A 92 -4.23 -4.34 4.23
CA VAL A 92 -4.42 -2.97 3.73
C VAL A 92 -5.79 -2.88 3.07
N ILE A 93 -6.67 -2.06 3.62
CA ILE A 93 -8.09 -1.97 3.25
C ILE A 93 -8.50 -0.52 2.98
N GLY A 94 -9.70 -0.34 2.44
CA GLY A 94 -10.36 0.97 2.34
C GLY A 94 -11.59 0.88 1.45
N ALA A 95 -12.68 1.47 1.91
CA ALA A 95 -13.93 1.57 1.17
C ALA A 95 -14.54 2.97 1.35
N LEU A 96 -15.19 3.45 0.30
CA LEU A 96 -15.90 4.74 0.26
C LEU A 96 -17.36 4.51 -0.12
N THR A 97 -18.22 5.40 0.35
CA THR A 97 -19.60 5.50 -0.15
C THR A 97 -19.62 6.18 -1.53
N ALA A 98 -20.75 6.14 -2.19
CA ALA A 98 -20.96 6.85 -3.47
C ALA A 98 -20.74 8.37 -3.35
N GLU A 99 -20.95 8.94 -2.15
CA GLU A 99 -20.75 10.35 -1.83
C GLU A 99 -19.28 10.69 -1.52
N GLY A 100 -18.37 9.70 -1.54
CA GLY A 100 -16.95 9.87 -1.24
C GLY A 100 -16.63 9.98 0.25
N GLU A 101 -17.50 9.50 1.13
CA GLU A 101 -17.21 9.38 2.55
C GLU A 101 -16.64 8.00 2.90
N ILE A 102 -16.00 7.84 4.05
CA ILE A 102 -15.55 6.52 4.52
C ILE A 102 -16.79 5.62 4.71
N ASP A 103 -16.84 4.49 4.00
CA ASP A 103 -17.86 3.48 4.22
C ASP A 103 -17.57 2.72 5.51
N LYS A 104 -18.09 3.24 6.61
CA LYS A 104 -17.88 2.65 7.94
C LYS A 104 -18.54 1.28 8.09
N VAL A 105 -19.58 0.99 7.35
CA VAL A 105 -20.26 -0.32 7.41
C VAL A 105 -19.36 -1.37 6.76
N ALA A 106 -18.91 -1.15 5.53
CA ALA A 106 -17.98 -2.03 4.84
C ALA A 106 -16.65 -2.17 5.60
N CYS A 107 -16.06 -1.04 6.02
CA CYS A 107 -14.80 -1.06 6.78
C CYS A 107 -14.92 -1.79 8.11
N SER A 108 -16.04 -1.66 8.85
CA SER A 108 -16.25 -2.38 10.11
C SER A 108 -16.33 -3.90 9.90
N LYS A 109 -16.96 -4.37 8.81
CA LYS A 109 -16.96 -5.81 8.45
C LYS A 109 -15.53 -6.30 8.21
N MET A 110 -14.73 -5.56 7.42
CA MET A 110 -13.32 -5.89 7.15
C MET A 110 -12.45 -5.82 8.42
N MET A 111 -12.66 -4.83 9.29
CA MET A 111 -11.96 -4.74 10.58
C MET A 111 -12.28 -5.94 11.49
N ALA A 112 -13.53 -6.39 11.51
CA ALA A 112 -13.94 -7.57 12.27
C ALA A 112 -13.26 -8.85 11.73
N ALA A 113 -13.14 -9.01 10.41
CA ALA A 113 -12.42 -10.12 9.78
C ALA A 113 -10.91 -10.08 10.09
N ALA A 114 -10.34 -8.87 10.20
CA ALA A 114 -8.92 -8.62 10.46
C ALA A 114 -8.49 -8.79 11.93
N GLN A 115 -9.31 -9.33 12.80
CA GLN A 115 -9.04 -9.45 14.24
C GLN A 115 -7.60 -9.88 14.55
N GLY A 116 -6.88 -9.06 15.34
CA GLY A 116 -5.51 -9.33 15.78
C GLY A 116 -4.41 -8.96 14.77
N MET A 117 -4.75 -8.65 13.52
CA MET A 117 -3.80 -8.16 12.52
C MET A 117 -3.66 -6.63 12.55
N SER A 118 -2.52 -6.12 12.07
CA SER A 118 -2.37 -4.69 11.80
C SER A 118 -3.19 -4.28 10.58
N VAL A 119 -3.92 -3.16 10.66
CA VAL A 119 -4.73 -2.66 9.56
C VAL A 119 -4.24 -1.30 9.10
N THR A 120 -3.94 -1.18 7.81
CA THR A 120 -3.64 0.08 7.13
C THR A 120 -4.84 0.48 6.27
N PHE A 121 -5.31 1.73 6.40
CA PHE A 121 -6.24 2.30 5.44
C PHE A 121 -5.46 2.86 4.24
N HIS A 122 -5.79 2.42 3.04
CA HIS A 122 -5.04 2.76 1.82
C HIS A 122 -5.48 4.08 1.18
N ARG A 123 -4.95 4.38 -0.01
CA ARG A 123 -5.14 5.61 -0.76
C ARG A 123 -6.59 5.89 -1.24
N ALA A 124 -7.59 5.09 -0.88
CA ALA A 124 -8.99 5.51 -0.98
C ALA A 124 -9.23 6.83 -0.24
N PHE A 125 -8.45 7.09 0.82
CA PHE A 125 -8.42 8.37 1.52
C PHE A 125 -8.14 9.55 0.58
N ASP A 126 -7.22 9.40 -0.36
CA ASP A 126 -6.79 10.48 -1.26
C ASP A 126 -7.88 10.95 -2.25
N VAL A 127 -8.96 10.19 -2.38
CA VAL A 127 -10.12 10.53 -3.23
C VAL A 127 -11.42 10.69 -2.43
N CYS A 128 -11.34 10.75 -1.10
CA CYS A 128 -12.50 11.04 -0.27
C CYS A 128 -12.90 12.52 -0.36
N ARG A 129 -14.13 12.82 0.04
CA ARG A 129 -14.72 14.15 -0.07
C ARG A 129 -14.13 15.17 0.94
N ASN A 130 -13.75 14.70 2.13
CA ASN A 130 -13.24 15.54 3.22
C ASN A 130 -12.21 14.74 4.03
N GLY A 131 -10.95 15.10 3.91
CA GLY A 131 -9.84 14.37 4.52
C GLY A 131 -9.81 14.49 6.04
N GLU A 132 -10.12 15.65 6.61
CA GLU A 132 -10.13 15.85 8.07
C GLU A 132 -11.19 14.96 8.74
N LYS A 133 -12.42 14.92 8.18
CA LYS A 133 -13.49 14.02 8.66
C LYS A 133 -13.12 12.56 8.45
N ALA A 134 -12.58 12.22 7.26
CA ALA A 134 -12.17 10.86 6.93
C ALA A 134 -11.09 10.34 7.89
N LEU A 135 -10.12 11.18 8.29
CA LEU A 135 -9.11 10.82 9.28
C LEU A 135 -9.74 10.43 10.62
N GLU A 136 -10.70 11.19 11.13
CA GLU A 136 -11.41 10.84 12.39
C GLU A 136 -12.21 9.53 12.25
N ASP A 137 -12.90 9.34 11.11
CA ASP A 137 -13.62 8.11 10.82
C ASP A 137 -12.67 6.89 10.81
N ILE A 138 -11.49 7.00 10.17
CA ILE A 138 -10.47 5.94 10.10
C ILE A 138 -9.86 5.66 11.49
N ILE A 139 -9.61 6.70 12.28
CA ILE A 139 -9.16 6.54 13.68
C ILE A 139 -10.22 5.82 14.50
N SER A 140 -11.49 6.21 14.36
CA SER A 140 -12.60 5.58 15.10
C SER A 140 -12.83 4.12 14.73
N LEU A 141 -12.49 3.72 13.50
CA LEU A 141 -12.50 2.33 13.06
C LEU A 141 -11.39 1.48 13.70
N GLY A 142 -10.37 2.10 14.29
CA GLY A 142 -9.24 1.41 14.92
C GLY A 142 -8.13 1.00 13.96
N CYS A 143 -8.03 1.63 12.79
CA CYS A 143 -6.90 1.41 11.88
C CYS A 143 -5.58 1.83 12.55
N ASN A 144 -4.53 1.04 12.34
CA ASN A 144 -3.20 1.33 12.89
C ASN A 144 -2.45 2.38 12.07
N ARG A 145 -2.80 2.50 10.78
CA ARG A 145 -2.04 3.31 9.81
C ARG A 145 -2.95 3.86 8.73
N LEU A 146 -2.61 5.06 8.24
CA LEU A 146 -3.19 5.68 7.06
C LEU A 146 -2.09 5.89 6.02
N LEU A 147 -2.22 5.28 4.85
CA LEU A 147 -1.38 5.53 3.67
C LEU A 147 -2.01 6.64 2.83
N THR A 148 -1.28 7.72 2.60
CA THR A 148 -1.80 8.87 1.84
C THR A 148 -0.72 9.60 1.05
N SER A 149 -1.10 10.22 -0.05
CA SER A 149 -0.33 11.24 -0.76
C SER A 149 -0.70 12.68 -0.36
N GLY A 150 -1.55 12.84 0.66
CA GLY A 150 -2.08 14.15 1.05
C GLY A 150 -3.14 14.67 0.08
N MET A 151 -3.93 13.78 -0.53
CA MET A 151 -4.97 14.07 -1.54
C MET A 151 -4.42 14.75 -2.80
N GLU A 152 -3.12 14.58 -3.08
CA GLU A 152 -2.43 15.11 -4.24
C GLU A 152 -1.91 13.96 -5.13
N GLN A 153 -1.36 14.31 -6.31
CA GLN A 153 -0.81 13.33 -7.25
C GLN A 153 0.30 12.47 -6.62
N ASN A 154 1.09 13.09 -5.73
CA ASN A 154 2.19 12.43 -5.02
C ASN A 154 2.41 13.07 -3.65
N ALA A 155 3.13 12.36 -2.77
CA ALA A 155 3.39 12.81 -1.40
C ALA A 155 4.24 14.08 -1.30
N GLU A 156 5.03 14.39 -2.33
CA GLU A 156 5.83 15.63 -2.37
C GLU A 156 4.92 16.85 -2.48
N GLN A 157 3.95 16.80 -3.40
CA GLN A 157 2.95 17.86 -3.55
C GLN A 157 2.02 17.96 -2.35
N GLY A 158 1.64 16.82 -1.77
CA GLY A 158 0.76 16.75 -0.61
C GLY A 158 1.45 16.90 0.75
N ALA A 159 2.77 17.12 0.80
CA ALA A 159 3.54 17.11 2.06
C ALA A 159 2.99 18.08 3.11
N SER A 160 2.57 19.29 2.70
CA SER A 160 1.99 20.30 3.61
C SER A 160 0.64 19.84 4.19
N TYR A 161 -0.18 19.14 3.42
CA TYR A 161 -1.44 18.60 3.92
C TYR A 161 -1.21 17.37 4.81
N ILE A 162 -0.25 16.50 4.44
CA ILE A 162 0.17 15.39 5.30
C ILE A 162 0.62 15.90 6.67
N ALA A 163 1.39 17.00 6.74
CA ALA A 163 1.78 17.60 8.01
C ALA A 163 0.57 18.02 8.86
N LYS A 164 -0.48 18.63 8.26
CA LYS A 164 -1.72 18.95 8.96
C LYS A 164 -2.45 17.71 9.48
N LEU A 165 -2.49 16.64 8.66
CA LEU A 165 -3.07 15.37 9.09
C LEU A 165 -2.28 14.75 10.25
N MET A 166 -0.95 14.88 10.28
CA MET A 166 -0.11 14.46 11.42
C MET A 166 -0.45 15.23 12.69
N GLU A 167 -0.61 16.56 12.59
CA GLU A 167 -1.03 17.39 13.72
C GLU A 167 -2.41 16.98 14.24
N GLN A 168 -3.39 16.83 13.35
CA GLN A 168 -4.74 16.39 13.70
C GLN A 168 -4.75 14.98 14.31
N ALA A 169 -3.99 14.05 13.74
CA ALA A 169 -3.87 12.69 14.24
C ALA A 169 -3.34 12.64 15.68
N ALA A 170 -2.45 13.55 16.05
CA ALA A 170 -1.85 13.67 17.38
C ALA A 170 -1.35 12.31 17.95
N GLY A 171 -0.75 11.49 17.09
CA GLY A 171 -0.21 10.17 17.46
C GLY A 171 -1.25 9.06 17.64
N ARG A 172 -2.54 9.31 17.40
CA ARG A 172 -3.61 8.29 17.50
C ARG A 172 -3.57 7.24 16.40
N ILE A 173 -2.95 7.55 15.27
CA ILE A 173 -2.74 6.69 14.11
C ILE A 173 -1.42 7.05 13.45
N VAL A 174 -0.75 6.10 12.82
CA VAL A 174 0.45 6.38 12.01
C VAL A 174 0.01 6.91 10.64
N ILE A 175 0.43 8.13 10.29
CA ILE A 175 0.28 8.67 8.93
C ILE A 175 1.54 8.29 8.14
N MET A 176 1.36 7.57 7.05
CA MET A 176 2.43 7.05 6.21
C MET A 176 2.36 7.70 4.82
N PRO A 177 3.25 8.65 4.49
CA PRO A 177 3.33 9.21 3.15
C PRO A 177 3.64 8.14 2.11
N GLY A 178 2.90 8.17 0.98
CA GLY A 178 3.10 7.28 -0.16
C GLY A 178 2.75 7.96 -1.48
N ALA A 179 2.97 7.27 -2.58
CA ALA A 179 2.96 7.78 -3.95
C ALA A 179 4.16 8.70 -4.26
N GLY A 180 5.09 8.17 -5.03
CA GLY A 180 6.24 8.90 -5.51
C GLY A 180 7.37 9.10 -4.50
N ILE A 181 7.38 8.36 -3.39
CA ILE A 181 8.51 8.36 -2.45
C ILE A 181 9.73 7.72 -3.13
N ARG A 182 10.85 8.45 -3.12
CA ARG A 182 12.13 8.07 -3.74
C ARG A 182 13.30 8.52 -2.86
N PRO A 183 14.52 7.97 -3.07
CA PRO A 183 15.71 8.43 -2.36
C PRO A 183 15.95 9.93 -2.49
N SER A 184 15.60 10.52 -3.65
CA SER A 184 15.80 11.94 -3.93
C SER A 184 14.87 12.91 -3.18
N ASN A 185 13.73 12.45 -2.67
CA ASN A 185 12.73 13.35 -2.04
C ASN A 185 12.32 12.95 -0.62
N ILE A 186 12.64 11.74 -0.16
CA ILE A 186 12.19 11.24 1.14
C ILE A 186 12.66 12.12 2.31
N ALA A 187 13.88 12.64 2.25
CA ALA A 187 14.43 13.50 3.30
C ALA A 187 13.67 14.84 3.42
N MET A 188 13.29 15.41 2.28
CA MET A 188 12.49 16.65 2.24
C MET A 188 11.08 16.40 2.78
N ILE A 189 10.44 15.30 2.36
CA ILE A 189 9.09 14.94 2.84
C ILE A 189 9.11 14.67 4.35
N GLU A 190 10.11 13.93 4.86
CA GLU A 190 10.28 13.70 6.30
C GLU A 190 10.42 15.02 7.06
N LYS A 191 11.25 15.95 6.55
CA LYS A 191 11.45 17.26 7.19
C LYS A 191 10.16 18.08 7.30
N ILE A 192 9.28 17.99 6.29
CA ILE A 192 8.02 18.74 6.28
C ILE A 192 6.98 18.06 7.16
N THR A 193 6.88 16.73 7.07
CA THR A 193 5.77 15.96 7.67
C THR A 193 6.09 15.41 9.06
N ALA A 194 7.36 15.28 9.42
CA ALA A 194 7.84 14.53 10.59
C ALA A 194 7.39 13.05 10.60
N ALA A 195 7.03 12.48 9.43
CA ALA A 195 6.65 11.09 9.31
C ALA A 195 7.84 10.15 9.59
N THR A 196 7.54 8.99 10.19
CA THR A 196 8.54 7.97 10.53
C THR A 196 8.40 6.68 9.71
N GLU A 197 7.26 6.50 9.05
CA GLU A 197 7.00 5.39 8.14
C GLU A 197 6.70 5.95 6.74
N PHE A 198 7.21 5.29 5.69
CA PHE A 198 7.07 5.73 4.30
C PHE A 198 6.77 4.54 3.41
N HIS A 199 5.87 4.73 2.44
CA HIS A 199 5.52 3.72 1.46
C HIS A 199 6.11 4.07 0.09
N SER A 200 6.79 3.10 -0.53
CA SER A 200 7.36 3.26 -1.88
C SER A 200 7.17 1.99 -2.70
N THR A 201 6.99 2.15 -4.00
CA THR A 201 7.14 1.02 -4.93
C THR A 201 8.60 0.64 -5.12
N ALA A 202 9.53 1.54 -4.85
CA ALA A 202 10.96 1.39 -5.12
C ALA A 202 11.24 0.79 -6.53
N ALA A 203 10.36 1.06 -7.50
CA ALA A 203 10.29 0.33 -8.75
C ALA A 203 11.03 1.03 -9.88
N ALA A 204 11.65 0.20 -10.73
CA ALA A 204 12.10 0.57 -12.08
C ALA A 204 11.42 -0.32 -13.13
N ASN A 205 11.47 0.14 -14.38
CA ASN A 205 11.06 -0.65 -15.52
C ASN A 205 12.23 -1.54 -15.95
N ILE A 206 12.02 -2.85 -15.99
CA ILE A 206 13.00 -3.84 -16.44
C ILE A 206 12.49 -4.54 -17.69
N PRO A 207 13.37 -4.98 -18.61
CA PRO A 207 12.96 -5.74 -19.79
C PRO A 207 12.25 -7.05 -19.41
N ASP A 208 11.12 -7.33 -20.08
CA ASP A 208 10.51 -8.65 -20.06
C ASP A 208 11.11 -9.50 -21.18
N GLN A 209 11.87 -10.52 -20.81
CA GLN A 209 12.57 -11.38 -21.75
C GLN A 209 11.64 -12.16 -22.70
N ALA A 210 10.39 -12.42 -22.26
CA ALA A 210 9.41 -13.14 -23.07
C ALA A 210 8.80 -12.29 -24.20
N PHE A 211 8.95 -10.97 -24.16
CA PHE A 211 8.22 -10.04 -25.04
C PHE A 211 9.05 -9.45 -26.18
N ALA A 212 10.33 -9.78 -26.32
CA ALA A 212 11.26 -9.14 -27.24
C ALA A 212 10.85 -9.18 -28.74
N SER A 213 9.89 -10.01 -29.13
CA SER A 213 9.46 -10.15 -30.54
C SER A 213 7.94 -9.93 -30.74
N ASN A 214 7.17 -9.59 -29.72
CA ASN A 214 5.71 -9.62 -29.80
C ASN A 214 5.12 -8.24 -30.17
N LYS A 215 4.19 -8.23 -31.14
CA LYS A 215 3.48 -7.02 -31.60
C LYS A 215 2.27 -6.68 -30.72
N LEU A 216 1.84 -7.59 -29.84
CA LEU A 216 0.69 -7.42 -28.96
C LEU A 216 1.12 -6.93 -27.59
N SER A 217 0.32 -6.08 -26.97
CA SER A 217 0.46 -5.67 -25.57
C SER A 217 -0.80 -6.05 -24.81
N PHE A 218 -0.63 -6.65 -23.64
CA PHE A 218 -1.72 -6.89 -22.68
C PHE A 218 -1.81 -5.78 -21.62
N ALA A 219 -0.95 -4.75 -21.69
CA ALA A 219 -1.08 -3.57 -20.86
C ALA A 219 -2.33 -2.76 -21.28
N ALA A 220 -3.11 -2.32 -20.29
CA ALA A 220 -4.38 -1.63 -20.51
C ALA A 220 -4.24 -0.30 -21.30
N ASP A 221 -3.09 0.37 -21.16
CA ASP A 221 -2.73 1.63 -21.83
C ASP A 221 -1.99 1.45 -23.17
N GLY A 222 -1.69 0.20 -23.55
CA GLY A 222 -0.86 -0.11 -24.71
C GLY A 222 0.60 0.32 -24.61
N GLU A 223 0.97 0.98 -23.50
CA GLU A 223 2.34 1.36 -23.18
C GLU A 223 3.05 0.24 -22.42
N GLY A 224 4.36 0.32 -22.31
CA GLY A 224 5.16 -0.65 -21.54
C GLY A 224 5.37 -2.00 -22.23
N LYS A 225 5.27 -2.08 -23.57
CA LYS A 225 5.59 -3.31 -24.31
C LYS A 225 6.98 -3.81 -23.97
N GLY A 226 7.06 -5.07 -23.50
CA GLY A 226 8.32 -5.70 -23.12
C GLY A 226 8.98 -5.12 -21.87
N LEU A 227 8.25 -4.40 -21.02
CA LEU A 227 8.73 -3.90 -19.75
C LEU A 227 7.88 -4.42 -18.59
N LEU A 228 8.56 -4.78 -17.51
CA LEU A 228 7.95 -5.11 -16.22
C LEU A 228 8.32 -4.04 -15.19
N ARG A 229 7.34 -3.53 -14.47
CA ARG A 229 7.60 -2.63 -13.35
C ARG A 229 7.80 -3.47 -12.09
N ARG A 230 9.03 -3.44 -11.54
CA ARG A 230 9.43 -4.25 -10.37
C ARG A 230 10.21 -3.42 -9.37
N SER A 231 10.03 -3.70 -8.07
CA SER A 231 10.88 -3.13 -7.03
C SER A 231 12.35 -3.55 -7.21
N GLN A 232 13.27 -2.66 -6.87
CA GLN A 232 14.72 -2.86 -7.02
C GLN A 232 15.39 -2.75 -5.66
N SER A 233 16.19 -3.75 -5.32
CA SER A 233 16.91 -3.83 -4.04
C SER A 233 17.81 -2.62 -3.76
N GLU A 234 18.44 -2.08 -4.82
CA GLU A 234 19.30 -0.91 -4.73
C GLU A 234 18.50 0.33 -4.27
N ILE A 235 17.32 0.57 -4.88
CA ILE A 235 16.45 1.68 -4.51
C ILE A 235 15.92 1.49 -3.07
N VAL A 236 15.58 0.26 -2.70
CA VAL A 236 15.16 -0.06 -1.32
C VAL A 236 16.28 0.24 -0.34
N SER A 237 17.51 -0.21 -0.62
CA SER A 237 18.68 0.04 0.22
C SER A 237 18.96 1.53 0.37
N GLU A 238 18.85 2.33 -0.71
CA GLU A 238 19.00 3.76 -0.67
C GLU A 238 17.92 4.43 0.21
N LEU A 239 16.65 4.00 0.12
CA LEU A 239 15.56 4.51 0.94
C LEU A 239 15.78 4.22 2.43
N VAL A 240 16.26 3.01 2.75
CA VAL A 240 16.51 2.56 4.14
C VAL A 240 17.71 3.31 4.72
N ASN A 241 18.79 3.47 3.96
CA ASN A 241 20.06 4.03 4.43
C ASN A 241 20.18 5.54 4.26
N ASN A 242 19.23 6.20 3.59
CA ASN A 242 19.26 7.65 3.35
C ASN A 242 18.95 8.41 4.64
N THR A 243 19.89 8.34 5.59
CA THR A 243 19.89 9.15 6.81
C THR A 243 20.45 10.54 6.47
N LEU A 244 19.74 11.59 6.91
CA LEU A 244 20.26 12.98 6.89
C LEU A 244 21.55 13.07 7.69
#